data_2035959caca4859a7d958ee0ec614e99
#
_entry.id   2035959caca4859a7d958ee0ec614e99
#
_cell.length_a   1.000
_cell.length_b   1.000
_cell.length_c   1.000
_cell.angle_alpha   90.00
_cell.angle_beta   90.00
_cell.angle_gamma   90.00
#
_symmetry.space_group_name_H-M   'P 1'
#
loop_
_entity.id
_entity.type
_entity.pdbx_description
1 polymer ?
#
loop_
_entity_poly.entity_id
_entity_poly.type
_entity_poly.pdbx_seq_one_letter_code
_entity_poly.pdbx_strand_id
1 'polypeptide(L)'
;MPDLLRSAWPLRVVWLVVPVVAGPALADALADRTRSVQVVASLLAWSGWVVGLGALAVLRSSTLTVTRTVIPGALAVSAWAAVGADRPLWAAAGVGIGAVALLLVAAPGLSDSFVDGSSYGTERRVALKVPVALLVLPVPVSWAAVAAGAVTGPLLLAASQWILGAVACVAGCGLVYLGARQLHLLSRRWIVFVPAGLVVHDPFSLTDPILFPRASVLRVGPATESAGSATDVVDSTGRALGLVLEVRSDDPIKVGVRSGRSIEERDGVHALLVTPTQPAATLDIARSKRLPVG
;
A
#
# COMPACT_ATOMS: atom_id res chain seq x y z
N MET A 1 -11.91 -12.70 17.58
CA MET A 1 -12.15 -12.42 16.15
C MET A 1 -11.54 -11.13 15.61
N PRO A 2 -11.49 -9.97 16.32
CA PRO A 2 -10.89 -8.75 15.76
C PRO A 2 -9.40 -8.87 15.42
N ASP A 3 -8.64 -9.71 16.12
CA ASP A 3 -7.20 -9.83 15.91
C ASP A 3 -6.81 -10.62 14.65
N LEU A 4 -7.65 -11.53 14.18
CA LEU A 4 -7.41 -12.29 12.95
C LEU A 4 -7.45 -11.38 11.71
N LEU A 5 -8.37 -10.41 11.66
CA LEU A 5 -8.48 -9.46 10.54
C LEU A 5 -7.38 -8.37 10.57
N ARG A 6 -6.70 -8.21 11.71
CA ARG A 6 -5.54 -7.32 11.87
C ARG A 6 -4.23 -7.98 11.46
N SER A 7 -4.21 -9.30 11.25
CA SER A 7 -3.03 -10.06 10.87
C SER A 7 -2.99 -10.32 9.36
N ALA A 8 -1.79 -10.57 8.83
CA ALA A 8 -1.61 -10.98 7.43
C ALA A 8 -2.07 -12.43 7.16
N TRP A 9 -2.49 -13.17 8.19
CA TRP A 9 -2.79 -14.60 8.09
C TRP A 9 -3.95 -14.94 7.14
N PRO A 10 -5.13 -14.25 7.18
CA PRO A 10 -6.20 -14.56 6.23
C PRO A 10 -5.77 -14.40 4.77
N LEU A 11 -5.00 -13.37 4.48
CA LEU A 11 -4.47 -13.14 3.15
C LEU A 11 -3.47 -14.22 2.73
N ARG A 12 -2.64 -14.73 3.65
CA ARG A 12 -1.72 -15.86 3.37
C ARG A 12 -2.48 -17.11 2.97
N VAL A 13 -3.55 -17.46 3.69
CA VAL A 13 -4.38 -18.61 3.38
C VAL A 13 -5.05 -18.46 2.02
N VAL A 14 -5.69 -17.32 1.77
CA VAL A 14 -6.31 -17.02 0.47
C VAL A 14 -5.29 -17.11 -0.65
N TRP A 15 -4.11 -16.50 -0.46
CA TRP A 15 -3.06 -16.48 -1.49
C TRP A 15 -2.52 -17.87 -1.84
N LEU A 16 -2.39 -18.77 -0.85
CA LEU A 16 -1.99 -20.16 -1.09
C LEU A 16 -2.99 -20.91 -1.97
N VAL A 17 -4.28 -20.59 -1.88
CA VAL A 17 -5.35 -21.28 -2.60
C VAL A 17 -5.55 -20.71 -4.02
N VAL A 18 -5.11 -19.48 -4.31
CA VAL A 18 -5.29 -18.80 -5.61
C VAL A 18 -4.92 -19.69 -6.81
N PRO A 19 -3.76 -20.37 -6.88
CA PRO A 19 -3.40 -21.16 -8.06
C PRO A 19 -4.33 -22.34 -8.31
N VAL A 20 -4.86 -22.94 -7.24
CA VAL A 20 -5.77 -24.10 -7.34
C VAL A 20 -7.13 -23.66 -7.88
N VAL A 21 -7.62 -22.51 -7.44
CA VAL A 21 -8.97 -22.02 -7.80
C VAL A 21 -8.97 -21.25 -9.13
N ALA A 22 -7.97 -20.38 -9.37
CA ALA A 22 -7.90 -19.58 -10.59
C ALA A 22 -7.18 -20.29 -11.75
N GLY A 23 -6.33 -21.28 -11.45
CA GLY A 23 -5.52 -22.01 -12.43
C GLY A 23 -6.32 -22.66 -13.55
N PRO A 24 -7.41 -23.40 -13.28
CA PRO A 24 -8.20 -24.05 -14.33
C PRO A 24 -8.77 -23.07 -15.36
N ALA A 25 -9.32 -21.92 -14.93
CA ALA A 25 -9.83 -20.89 -15.85
C ALA A 25 -8.70 -20.23 -16.66
N LEU A 26 -7.53 -20.01 -16.04
CA LEU A 26 -6.35 -19.50 -16.74
C LEU A 26 -5.84 -20.50 -17.79
N ALA A 27 -5.84 -21.79 -17.48
CA ALA A 27 -5.45 -22.84 -18.43
C ALA A 27 -6.39 -22.88 -19.64
N ASP A 28 -7.71 -22.77 -19.44
CA ASP A 28 -8.70 -22.69 -20.51
C ASP A 28 -8.45 -21.49 -21.42
N ALA A 29 -8.30 -20.29 -20.81
CA ALA A 29 -8.07 -19.05 -21.56
C ALA A 29 -6.75 -19.03 -22.37
N LEU A 30 -5.80 -19.89 -22.00
CA LEU A 30 -4.53 -20.05 -22.71
C LEU A 30 -4.54 -21.20 -23.71
N ALA A 31 -5.55 -22.08 -23.76
CA ALA A 31 -5.56 -23.32 -24.54
C ALA A 31 -5.32 -23.07 -26.05
N ASP A 32 -5.94 -22.03 -26.61
CA ASP A 32 -5.83 -21.68 -28.03
C ASP A 32 -4.59 -20.83 -28.37
N ARG A 33 -3.74 -20.53 -27.39
CA ARG A 33 -2.51 -19.77 -27.61
C ARG A 33 -1.35 -20.67 -28.01
N THR A 34 -0.35 -20.09 -28.69
CA THR A 34 0.87 -20.83 -29.03
C THR A 34 1.56 -21.35 -27.78
N ARG A 35 2.28 -22.46 -27.90
CA ARG A 35 2.98 -23.09 -26.77
C ARG A 35 3.92 -22.12 -26.05
N SER A 36 4.62 -21.27 -26.80
CA SER A 36 5.52 -20.26 -26.23
C SER A 36 4.77 -19.28 -25.36
N VAL A 37 3.61 -18.78 -25.81
CA VAL A 37 2.75 -17.86 -25.02
C VAL A 37 2.21 -18.56 -23.78
N GLN A 38 1.75 -19.80 -23.89
CA GLN A 38 1.28 -20.60 -22.74
C GLN A 38 2.36 -20.72 -21.66
N VAL A 39 3.59 -21.08 -22.08
CA VAL A 39 4.71 -21.24 -21.14
C VAL A 39 5.08 -19.92 -20.48
N VAL A 40 5.24 -18.84 -21.25
CA VAL A 40 5.62 -17.53 -20.70
C VAL A 40 4.53 -16.97 -19.80
N ALA A 41 3.25 -17.05 -20.17
CA ALA A 41 2.13 -16.63 -19.34
C ALA A 41 2.07 -17.42 -18.02
N SER A 42 2.25 -18.73 -18.08
CA SER A 42 2.31 -19.58 -16.88
C SER A 42 3.48 -19.23 -15.98
N LEU A 43 4.67 -19.00 -16.55
CA LEU A 43 5.84 -18.56 -15.78
C LEU A 43 5.62 -17.22 -15.12
N LEU A 44 5.01 -16.25 -15.81
CA LEU A 44 4.66 -14.94 -15.22
C LEU A 44 3.66 -15.08 -14.07
N ALA A 45 2.61 -15.90 -14.24
CA ALA A 45 1.62 -16.16 -13.20
C ALA A 45 2.23 -16.81 -11.96
N TRP A 46 3.03 -17.88 -12.15
CA TRP A 46 3.74 -18.53 -11.04
C TRP A 46 4.76 -17.63 -10.37
N SER A 47 5.53 -16.84 -11.15
CA SER A 47 6.47 -15.87 -10.60
C SER A 47 5.75 -14.82 -9.75
N GLY A 48 4.64 -14.29 -10.23
CA GLY A 48 3.81 -13.36 -9.47
C GLY A 48 3.30 -13.98 -8.17
N TRP A 49 2.84 -15.24 -8.22
CA TRP A 49 2.38 -15.95 -7.02
C TRP A 49 3.51 -16.15 -6.00
N VAL A 50 4.69 -16.61 -6.44
CA VAL A 50 5.86 -16.80 -5.56
C VAL A 50 6.33 -15.47 -4.95
N VAL A 51 6.39 -14.41 -5.76
CA VAL A 51 6.75 -13.06 -5.29
C VAL A 51 5.75 -12.57 -4.24
N GLY A 52 4.45 -12.74 -4.47
CA GLY A 52 3.41 -12.42 -3.50
C GLY A 52 3.53 -13.24 -2.21
N LEU A 53 3.82 -14.54 -2.31
CA LEU A 53 4.03 -15.40 -1.15
C LEU A 53 5.25 -14.95 -0.32
N GLY A 54 6.37 -14.66 -0.98
CA GLY A 54 7.57 -14.12 -0.35
C GLY A 54 7.32 -12.77 0.33
N ALA A 55 6.55 -11.89 -0.32
CA ALA A 55 6.16 -10.61 0.26
C ALA A 55 5.29 -10.76 1.52
N LEU A 56 4.39 -11.74 1.53
CA LEU A 56 3.55 -12.06 2.70
C LEU A 56 4.32 -12.75 3.83
N ALA A 57 5.46 -13.37 3.55
CA ALA A 57 6.30 -14.00 4.56
C ALA A 57 7.05 -12.98 5.44
N VAL A 58 7.42 -11.83 4.88
CA VAL A 58 8.23 -10.80 5.55
C VAL A 58 7.43 -9.52 5.67
N LEU A 59 7.06 -9.14 6.90
CA LEU A 59 6.25 -7.95 7.15
C LEU A 59 7.13 -6.69 7.22
N ARG A 60 7.19 -5.94 6.10
CA ARG A 60 7.93 -4.67 5.96
C ARG A 60 7.19 -3.72 5.01
N SER A 61 7.49 -2.43 5.07
CA SER A 61 6.90 -1.44 4.15
C SER A 61 7.21 -1.71 2.67
N SER A 62 8.40 -2.26 2.36
CA SER A 62 8.76 -2.65 1.00
C SER A 62 7.92 -3.83 0.50
N THR A 63 7.74 -4.85 1.33
CA THR A 63 6.92 -6.02 0.98
C THR A 63 5.42 -5.69 0.97
N LEU A 64 4.97 -4.69 1.74
CA LEU A 64 3.62 -4.14 1.60
C LEU A 64 3.39 -3.57 0.19
N THR A 65 4.37 -2.85 -0.35
CA THR A 65 4.30 -2.34 -1.73
C THR A 65 4.17 -3.49 -2.73
N VAL A 66 5.01 -4.52 -2.60
CA VAL A 66 4.95 -5.72 -3.46
C VAL A 66 3.59 -6.41 -3.34
N THR A 67 3.10 -6.63 -2.12
CA THR A 67 1.79 -7.23 -1.86
C THR A 67 0.67 -6.46 -2.54
N ARG A 68 0.65 -5.13 -2.40
CA ARG A 68 -0.32 -4.24 -3.04
C ARG A 68 -0.20 -4.13 -4.56
N THR A 69 0.94 -4.51 -5.10
CA THR A 69 1.15 -4.53 -6.56
C THR A 69 0.75 -5.87 -7.16
N VAL A 70 1.17 -6.97 -6.54
CA VAL A 70 1.01 -8.32 -7.11
C VAL A 70 -0.40 -8.88 -6.89
N ILE A 71 -0.97 -8.73 -5.69
CA ILE A 71 -2.24 -9.38 -5.36
C ILE A 71 -3.42 -8.87 -6.20
N PRO A 72 -3.59 -7.56 -6.47
CA PRO A 72 -4.62 -7.10 -7.41
C PRO A 72 -4.46 -7.68 -8.82
N GLY A 73 -3.22 -8.05 -9.20
CA GLY A 73 -2.94 -8.74 -10.46
C GLY A 73 -3.65 -10.09 -10.58
N ALA A 74 -3.81 -10.83 -9.49
CA ALA A 74 -4.53 -12.09 -9.51
C ALA A 74 -6.01 -11.90 -9.90
N LEU A 75 -6.67 -10.85 -9.38
CA LEU A 75 -8.03 -10.51 -9.79
C LEU A 75 -8.10 -10.11 -11.27
N ALA A 76 -7.15 -9.28 -11.73
CA ALA A 76 -7.11 -8.85 -13.13
C ALA A 76 -6.91 -10.02 -14.09
N VAL A 77 -5.98 -10.94 -13.77
CA VAL A 77 -5.75 -12.17 -14.55
C VAL A 77 -6.96 -13.09 -14.52
N SER A 78 -7.59 -13.27 -13.34
CA SER A 78 -8.79 -14.11 -13.22
C SER A 78 -9.97 -13.51 -13.98
N ALA A 79 -10.16 -12.19 -13.94
CA ALA A 79 -11.20 -11.51 -14.70
C ALA A 79 -10.98 -11.63 -16.22
N TRP A 80 -9.73 -11.48 -16.67
CA TRP A 80 -9.37 -11.72 -18.07
C TRP A 80 -9.62 -13.17 -18.49
N ALA A 81 -9.18 -14.14 -17.67
CA ALA A 81 -9.36 -15.56 -17.95
C ALA A 81 -10.84 -15.96 -18.01
N ALA A 82 -11.69 -15.31 -17.20
CA ALA A 82 -13.12 -15.59 -17.16
C ALA A 82 -13.86 -15.28 -18.48
N VAL A 83 -13.34 -14.36 -19.30
CA VAL A 83 -13.95 -13.98 -20.58
C VAL A 83 -13.92 -15.13 -21.61
N GLY A 84 -12.87 -15.97 -21.57
CA GLY A 84 -12.68 -17.07 -22.50
C GLY A 84 -12.66 -18.46 -21.85
N ALA A 85 -13.19 -18.61 -20.62
CA ALA A 85 -13.15 -19.88 -19.93
C ALA A 85 -14.32 -20.80 -20.31
N ASP A 86 -14.01 -22.04 -20.68
CA ASP A 86 -15.00 -23.07 -20.96
C ASP A 86 -15.69 -23.59 -19.68
N ARG A 87 -15.08 -23.32 -18.51
CA ARG A 87 -15.55 -23.75 -17.20
C ARG A 87 -16.04 -22.58 -16.35
N PRO A 88 -17.30 -22.13 -16.49
CA PRO A 88 -17.82 -20.90 -15.85
C PRO A 88 -17.74 -20.93 -14.32
N LEU A 89 -17.86 -22.10 -13.70
CA LEU A 89 -17.75 -22.23 -12.25
C LEU A 89 -16.33 -21.89 -11.75
N TRP A 90 -15.30 -22.39 -12.43
CA TRP A 90 -13.90 -22.08 -12.10
C TRP A 90 -13.56 -20.62 -12.41
N ALA A 91 -14.13 -20.08 -13.49
CA ALA A 91 -14.00 -18.66 -13.81
C ALA A 91 -14.57 -17.76 -12.71
N ALA A 92 -15.79 -18.04 -12.27
CA ALA A 92 -16.44 -17.31 -11.18
C ALA A 92 -15.69 -17.48 -9.85
N ALA A 93 -15.23 -18.69 -9.54
CA ALA A 93 -14.46 -18.96 -8.33
C ALA A 93 -13.10 -18.22 -8.35
N GLY A 94 -12.41 -18.19 -9.49
CA GLY A 94 -11.15 -17.46 -9.67
C GLY A 94 -11.31 -15.95 -9.47
N VAL A 95 -12.36 -15.35 -10.04
CA VAL A 95 -12.68 -13.93 -9.81
C VAL A 95 -13.04 -13.69 -8.34
N GLY A 96 -13.85 -14.57 -7.75
CA GLY A 96 -14.26 -14.49 -6.35
C GLY A 96 -13.08 -14.50 -5.38
N ILE A 97 -12.14 -15.45 -5.54
CA ILE A 97 -10.96 -15.52 -4.67
C ILE A 97 -10.02 -14.33 -4.89
N GLY A 98 -9.87 -13.85 -6.12
CA GLY A 98 -9.12 -12.65 -6.44
C GLY A 98 -9.73 -11.39 -5.80
N ALA A 99 -11.06 -11.26 -5.80
CA ALA A 99 -11.78 -10.18 -5.13
C ALA A 99 -11.60 -10.24 -3.61
N VAL A 100 -11.71 -11.43 -3.00
CA VAL A 100 -11.44 -11.61 -1.56
C VAL A 100 -9.99 -11.22 -1.22
N ALA A 101 -9.01 -11.62 -2.03
CA ALA A 101 -7.62 -11.25 -1.84
C ALA A 101 -7.42 -9.72 -1.92
N LEU A 102 -8.06 -9.05 -2.87
CA LEU A 102 -8.03 -7.59 -3.01
C LEU A 102 -8.63 -6.88 -1.78
N LEU A 103 -9.79 -7.34 -1.28
CA LEU A 103 -10.42 -6.79 -0.08
C LEU A 103 -9.53 -6.92 1.14
N LEU A 104 -8.86 -8.07 1.30
CA LEU A 104 -7.91 -8.30 2.39
C LEU A 104 -6.67 -7.40 2.29
N VAL A 105 -6.16 -7.17 1.07
CA VAL A 105 -5.03 -6.23 0.83
C VAL A 105 -5.43 -4.79 1.15
N ALA A 106 -6.66 -4.41 0.90
CA ALA A 106 -7.18 -3.08 1.21
C ALA A 106 -7.50 -2.88 2.71
N ALA A 107 -7.54 -3.97 3.50
CA ALA A 107 -7.88 -3.90 4.92
C ALA A 107 -6.87 -3.04 5.71
N PRO A 108 -7.35 -2.09 6.56
CA PRO A 108 -6.48 -1.21 7.36
C PRO A 108 -5.47 -1.97 8.24
N GLY A 109 -5.92 -3.06 8.86
CA GLY A 109 -5.09 -3.87 9.76
C GLY A 109 -3.90 -4.53 9.07
N LEU A 110 -4.02 -4.84 7.77
CA LEU A 110 -2.89 -5.36 6.99
C LEU A 110 -1.76 -4.34 6.91
N SER A 111 -2.08 -3.09 6.58
CA SER A 111 -1.09 -2.01 6.48
C SER A 111 -0.32 -1.85 7.77
N ASP A 112 -1.03 -1.83 8.91
CA ASP A 112 -0.42 -1.69 10.22
C ASP A 112 0.49 -2.87 10.54
N SER A 113 0.07 -4.11 10.25
CA SER A 113 0.91 -5.29 10.52
C SER A 113 2.22 -5.29 9.71
N PHE A 114 2.21 -4.80 8.46
CA PHE A 114 3.41 -4.67 7.65
C PHE A 114 4.33 -3.55 8.11
N VAL A 115 3.76 -2.42 8.51
CA VAL A 115 4.52 -1.25 8.97
C VAL A 115 5.09 -1.53 10.36
N ASP A 116 4.29 -2.10 11.27
CA ASP A 116 4.72 -2.47 12.63
C ASP A 116 5.69 -3.66 12.65
N GLY A 117 5.64 -4.54 11.65
CA GLY A 117 6.56 -5.67 11.51
C GLY A 117 8.05 -5.29 11.39
N SER A 118 8.34 -4.01 11.13
CA SER A 118 9.69 -3.44 11.15
C SER A 118 10.02 -2.71 12.44
N SER A 119 9.14 -2.70 13.44
CA SER A 119 9.35 -2.05 14.73
C SER A 119 10.40 -2.79 15.55
N TYR A 120 11.21 -2.04 16.29
CA TYR A 120 12.26 -2.59 17.14
C TYR A 120 11.98 -2.32 18.62
N GLY A 121 12.17 -3.33 19.45
CA GLY A 121 11.98 -3.21 20.90
C GLY A 121 10.55 -2.79 21.28
N THR A 122 10.43 -1.64 21.93
CA THR A 122 9.13 -1.11 22.38
C THR A 122 8.47 -0.16 21.38
N GLU A 123 9.04 0.04 20.20
CA GLU A 123 8.43 0.84 19.15
C GLU A 123 7.07 0.27 18.72
N ARG A 124 6.18 1.16 18.27
CA ARG A 124 4.94 0.80 17.57
C ARG A 124 4.74 1.73 16.40
N ARG A 125 4.47 1.15 15.25
CA ARG A 125 4.22 1.89 14.01
C ARG A 125 2.78 1.70 13.56
N VAL A 126 2.16 2.79 13.17
CA VAL A 126 0.78 2.82 12.65
C VAL A 126 0.82 3.47 11.28
N ALA A 127 0.25 2.82 10.28
CA ALA A 127 0.19 3.35 8.93
C ALA A 127 -0.76 4.54 8.83
N LEU A 128 -0.44 5.50 7.95
CA LEU A 128 -1.33 6.59 7.58
C LEU A 128 -2.12 6.24 6.32
N LYS A 129 -3.35 6.73 6.25
CA LYS A 129 -4.21 6.54 5.08
C LYS A 129 -3.68 7.30 3.86
N VAL A 130 -3.89 6.70 2.71
CA VAL A 130 -3.56 7.33 1.42
C VAL A 130 -4.59 8.43 1.10
N PRO A 131 -4.16 9.61 0.63
CA PRO A 131 -5.04 10.65 0.14
C PRO A 131 -6.02 10.15 -0.93
N VAL A 132 -7.29 10.58 -0.84
CA VAL A 132 -8.35 10.09 -1.75
C VAL A 132 -8.03 10.39 -3.21
N ALA A 133 -7.52 11.58 -3.50
CA ALA A 133 -7.16 11.98 -4.86
C ALA A 133 -6.13 11.03 -5.51
N LEU A 134 -5.23 10.42 -4.69
CA LEU A 134 -4.26 9.45 -5.17
C LEU A 134 -4.88 8.07 -5.43
N LEU A 135 -5.89 7.69 -4.64
CA LEU A 135 -6.57 6.41 -4.80
C LEU A 135 -7.43 6.34 -6.07
N VAL A 136 -7.98 7.47 -6.52
CA VAL A 136 -8.90 7.51 -7.66
C VAL A 136 -8.17 7.33 -9.00
N LEU A 137 -7.01 7.96 -9.20
CA LEU A 137 -6.32 7.93 -10.49
C LEU A 137 -4.83 7.56 -10.38
N PRO A 138 -3.97 8.25 -9.60
CA PRO A 138 -2.54 7.96 -9.58
C PRO A 138 -2.18 6.52 -9.18
N VAL A 139 -2.86 5.96 -8.18
CA VAL A 139 -2.61 4.57 -7.72
C VAL A 139 -3.03 3.54 -8.78
N PRO A 140 -4.27 3.55 -9.33
CA PRO A 140 -4.66 2.66 -10.41
C PRO A 140 -3.78 2.77 -11.65
N VAL A 141 -3.42 3.99 -12.07
CA VAL A 141 -2.55 4.22 -13.23
C VAL A 141 -1.14 3.67 -12.98
N SER A 142 -0.55 3.94 -11.81
CA SER A 142 0.77 3.41 -11.46
C SER A 142 0.75 1.89 -11.40
N TRP A 143 -0.32 1.31 -10.84
CA TRP A 143 -0.51 -0.13 -10.79
C TRP A 143 -0.63 -0.73 -12.20
N ALA A 144 -1.47 -0.15 -13.06
CA ALA A 144 -1.64 -0.60 -14.44
C ALA A 144 -0.32 -0.51 -15.24
N ALA A 145 0.45 0.56 -15.03
CA ALA A 145 1.76 0.74 -15.66
C ALA A 145 2.75 -0.36 -15.23
N VAL A 146 2.79 -0.70 -13.93
CA VAL A 146 3.63 -1.79 -13.42
C VAL A 146 3.17 -3.13 -13.99
N ALA A 147 1.88 -3.43 -13.95
CA ALA A 147 1.34 -4.69 -14.45
C ALA A 147 1.57 -4.84 -15.96
N ALA A 148 1.22 -3.82 -16.75
CA ALA A 148 1.43 -3.83 -18.20
C ALA A 148 2.92 -3.91 -18.55
N GLY A 149 3.76 -3.12 -17.88
CA GLY A 149 5.22 -3.11 -18.12
C GLY A 149 5.88 -4.46 -17.83
N ALA A 150 5.42 -5.16 -16.80
CA ALA A 150 5.97 -6.47 -16.45
C ALA A 150 5.55 -7.60 -17.42
N VAL A 151 4.35 -7.49 -18.02
CA VAL A 151 3.71 -8.61 -18.74
C VAL A 151 3.81 -8.47 -20.26
N THR A 152 3.63 -7.24 -20.79
CA THR A 152 3.46 -7.03 -22.24
C THR A 152 4.68 -7.44 -23.03
N GLY A 153 5.89 -7.02 -22.64
CA GLY A 153 7.11 -7.32 -23.37
C GLY A 153 7.38 -8.83 -23.50
N PRO A 154 7.43 -9.58 -22.39
CA PRO A 154 7.62 -11.03 -22.43
C PRO A 154 6.58 -11.77 -23.27
N LEU A 155 5.30 -11.38 -23.20
CA LEU A 155 4.23 -12.01 -24.00
C LEU A 155 4.34 -11.71 -25.50
N LEU A 156 4.74 -10.50 -25.88
CA LEU A 156 5.00 -10.14 -27.28
C LEU A 156 6.19 -10.94 -27.85
N LEU A 157 7.28 -11.10 -27.08
CA LEU A 157 8.41 -11.94 -27.47
C LEU A 157 7.96 -13.41 -27.66
N ALA A 158 7.14 -13.93 -26.74
CA ALA A 158 6.60 -15.28 -26.85
C ALA A 158 5.67 -15.46 -28.04
N ALA A 159 5.00 -14.39 -28.47
CA ALA A 159 4.17 -14.35 -29.69
C ALA A 159 5.00 -14.09 -30.96
N SER A 160 6.34 -14.22 -30.90
CA SER A 160 7.26 -14.00 -32.02
C SER A 160 7.29 -12.57 -32.58
N GLN A 161 6.80 -11.60 -31.83
CA GLN A 161 6.85 -10.17 -32.17
C GLN A 161 8.12 -9.53 -31.61
N TRP A 162 9.27 -9.91 -32.15
CA TRP A 162 10.59 -9.63 -31.57
C TRP A 162 10.87 -8.12 -31.38
N ILE A 163 10.61 -7.28 -32.39
CA ILE A 163 10.89 -5.86 -32.34
C ILE A 163 9.98 -5.18 -31.31
N LEU A 164 8.64 -5.40 -31.41
CA LEU A 164 7.68 -4.84 -30.48
C LEU A 164 7.89 -5.34 -29.06
N GLY A 165 8.23 -6.63 -28.92
CA GLY A 165 8.52 -7.24 -27.62
C GLY A 165 9.76 -6.63 -26.97
N ALA A 166 10.85 -6.43 -27.74
CA ALA A 166 12.06 -5.81 -27.23
C ALA A 166 11.82 -4.36 -26.77
N VAL A 167 11.14 -3.55 -27.60
CA VAL A 167 10.77 -2.18 -27.25
C VAL A 167 9.86 -2.15 -26.01
N ALA A 168 8.87 -3.04 -25.95
CA ALA A 168 7.97 -3.15 -24.81
C ALA A 168 8.68 -3.60 -23.53
N CYS A 169 9.70 -4.45 -23.60
CA CYS A 169 10.52 -4.83 -22.43
C CYS A 169 11.31 -3.61 -21.90
N VAL A 170 11.95 -2.85 -22.78
CA VAL A 170 12.72 -1.66 -22.36
C VAL A 170 11.79 -0.60 -21.73
N ALA A 171 10.71 -0.26 -22.42
CA ALA A 171 9.69 0.66 -21.90
C ALA A 171 9.06 0.14 -20.61
N GLY A 172 8.77 -1.16 -20.56
CA GLY A 172 8.20 -1.85 -19.41
C GLY A 172 9.08 -1.76 -18.15
N CYS A 173 10.38 -1.94 -18.29
CA CYS A 173 11.32 -1.73 -17.17
C CYS A 173 11.20 -0.32 -16.58
N GLY A 174 11.11 0.70 -17.43
CA GLY A 174 10.89 2.09 -17.01
C GLY A 174 9.56 2.27 -16.27
N LEU A 175 8.48 1.72 -16.82
CA LEU A 175 7.14 1.79 -16.20
C LEU A 175 7.09 1.07 -14.85
N VAL A 176 7.69 -0.12 -14.76
CA VAL A 176 7.78 -0.89 -13.50
C VAL A 176 8.57 -0.09 -12.46
N TYR A 177 9.71 0.45 -12.82
CA TYR A 177 10.53 1.24 -11.91
C TYR A 177 9.80 2.48 -11.38
N LEU A 178 9.25 3.30 -12.29
CA LEU A 178 8.56 4.54 -11.92
C LEU A 178 7.28 4.27 -11.14
N GLY A 179 6.46 3.33 -11.59
CA GLY A 179 5.21 2.97 -10.92
C GLY A 179 5.44 2.35 -9.55
N ALA A 180 6.39 1.41 -9.43
CA ALA A 180 6.74 0.80 -8.14
C ALA A 180 7.29 1.84 -7.15
N ARG A 181 8.12 2.79 -7.61
CA ARG A 181 8.63 3.90 -6.80
C ARG A 181 7.49 4.77 -6.25
N GLN A 182 6.50 5.12 -7.09
CA GLN A 182 5.34 5.91 -6.66
C GLN A 182 4.49 5.15 -5.63
N LEU A 183 4.20 3.89 -5.88
CA LEU A 183 3.44 3.06 -4.95
C LEU A 183 4.20 2.84 -3.63
N HIS A 184 5.53 2.77 -3.68
CA HIS A 184 6.36 2.61 -2.48
C HIS A 184 6.34 3.85 -1.58
N LEU A 185 6.34 5.05 -2.15
CA LEU A 185 6.23 6.29 -1.37
C LEU A 185 4.96 6.29 -0.48
N LEU A 186 3.85 5.77 -0.99
CA LEU A 186 2.60 5.68 -0.25
C LEU A 186 2.63 4.65 0.88
N SER A 187 3.45 3.60 0.74
CA SER A 187 3.66 2.59 1.78
C SER A 187 4.61 3.04 2.88
N ARG A 188 5.22 4.22 2.74
CA ARG A 188 6.16 4.79 3.71
C ARG A 188 5.56 5.91 4.57
N ARG A 189 4.26 5.96 4.70
CA ARG A 189 3.54 6.92 5.53
C ARG A 189 3.11 6.26 6.83
N TRP A 190 3.67 6.68 7.96
CA TRP A 190 3.34 6.12 9.28
C TRP A 190 3.64 7.08 10.43
N ILE A 191 3.03 6.79 11.57
CA ILE A 191 3.39 7.35 12.87
C ILE A 191 4.19 6.30 13.63
N VAL A 192 5.24 6.70 14.32
CA VAL A 192 6.05 5.84 15.20
C VAL A 192 5.96 6.33 16.62
N PHE A 193 5.53 5.47 17.51
CA PHE A 193 5.60 5.69 18.95
C PHE A 193 6.91 5.12 19.47
N VAL A 194 7.79 5.99 19.96
CA VAL A 194 9.10 5.64 20.49
C VAL A 194 9.21 6.04 21.99
N PRO A 195 10.18 5.52 22.75
CA PRO A 195 10.36 5.94 24.14
C PRO A 195 10.56 7.46 24.31
N ALA A 196 11.22 8.10 23.34
CA ALA A 196 11.48 9.54 23.33
C ALA A 196 10.22 10.40 22.99
N GLY A 197 9.16 9.83 22.42
CA GLY A 197 7.97 10.55 22.01
C GLY A 197 7.24 9.92 20.84
N LEU A 198 6.83 10.75 19.89
CA LEU A 198 6.10 10.36 18.68
C LEU A 198 6.79 10.96 17.47
N VAL A 199 6.98 10.15 16.43
CA VAL A 199 7.54 10.60 15.14
C VAL A 199 6.51 10.43 14.04
N VAL A 200 6.28 11.47 13.27
CA VAL A 200 5.48 11.39 12.04
C VAL A 200 6.43 11.30 10.85
N HIS A 201 6.34 10.22 10.11
CA HIS A 201 7.10 9.99 8.88
C HIS A 201 6.14 9.93 7.70
N ASP A 202 6.13 10.98 6.92
CA ASP A 202 5.28 11.12 5.73
C ASP A 202 6.07 11.76 4.57
N PRO A 203 6.82 10.97 3.80
CA PRO A 203 7.64 11.52 2.70
C PRO A 203 6.81 12.09 1.55
N PHE A 204 5.48 11.94 1.60
CA PHE A 204 4.56 12.53 0.62
C PHE A 204 4.28 14.00 0.93
N SER A 205 4.03 14.34 2.19
CA SER A 205 3.68 15.71 2.62
C SER A 205 4.79 16.44 3.34
N LEU A 206 5.76 15.73 3.92
CA LEU A 206 6.87 16.30 4.69
C LEU A 206 8.21 16.05 4.00
N THR A 207 9.18 16.96 4.21
CA THR A 207 10.56 16.76 3.74
C THR A 207 11.30 15.78 4.61
N ASP A 208 11.14 15.89 5.92
CA ASP A 208 11.82 15.12 6.95
C ASP A 208 10.83 14.56 7.97
N PRO A 209 11.18 13.46 8.66
CA PRO A 209 10.40 12.96 9.78
C PRO A 209 10.35 13.99 10.91
N ILE A 210 9.17 14.24 11.47
CA ILE A 210 8.95 15.19 12.54
C ILE A 210 8.86 14.45 13.87
N LEU A 211 9.79 14.76 14.79
CA LEU A 211 9.76 14.25 16.15
C LEU A 211 8.98 15.24 17.05
N PHE A 212 8.04 14.71 17.79
CA PHE A 212 7.38 15.34 18.93
C PHE A 212 7.96 14.74 20.22
N PRO A 213 8.87 15.43 20.93
CA PRO A 213 9.44 14.93 22.18
C PRO A 213 8.33 14.70 23.19
N ARG A 214 8.43 13.64 23.98
CA ARG A 214 7.40 13.30 24.98
C ARG A 214 7.10 14.43 25.95
N ALA A 215 8.13 15.17 26.35
CA ALA A 215 7.99 16.28 27.30
C ALA A 215 7.17 17.45 26.73
N SER A 216 7.22 17.64 25.40
CA SER A 216 6.55 18.73 24.71
C SER A 216 5.18 18.35 24.15
N VAL A 217 4.80 17.05 24.13
CA VAL A 217 3.48 16.64 23.63
C VAL A 217 2.39 17.10 24.61
N LEU A 218 1.56 18.04 24.18
CA LEU A 218 0.40 18.50 24.93
C LEU A 218 -0.81 17.61 24.75
N ARG A 219 -1.02 17.13 23.51
CA ARG A 219 -2.22 16.36 23.18
C ARG A 219 -2.00 15.49 21.94
N VAL A 220 -2.58 14.29 22.00
CA VAL A 220 -2.84 13.44 20.83
C VAL A 220 -4.33 13.09 20.87
N GLY A 221 -5.11 13.57 19.90
CA GLY A 221 -6.56 13.35 19.95
C GLY A 221 -7.25 13.73 18.65
N PRO A 222 -8.59 13.58 18.58
CA PRO A 222 -9.35 14.02 17.42
C PRO A 222 -9.14 15.52 17.16
N ALA A 223 -8.91 15.85 15.89
CA ALA A 223 -8.78 17.25 15.49
C ALA A 223 -10.13 17.98 15.60
N THR A 224 -10.10 19.25 16.00
CA THR A 224 -11.28 20.12 15.94
C THR A 224 -11.53 20.58 14.50
N GLU A 225 -12.76 20.97 14.16
CA GLU A 225 -13.11 21.45 12.81
C GLU A 225 -12.28 22.67 12.39
N SER A 226 -11.92 23.52 13.34
CA SER A 226 -11.10 24.72 13.10
C SER A 226 -9.60 24.46 13.03
N ALA A 227 -9.12 23.27 13.41
CA ALA A 227 -7.69 23.01 13.50
C ALA A 227 -6.96 23.19 12.15
N GLY A 228 -7.60 22.80 11.04
CA GLY A 228 -7.00 22.89 9.71
C GLY A 228 -6.84 24.33 9.15
N SER A 229 -7.46 25.34 9.77
CA SER A 229 -7.37 26.75 9.36
C SER A 229 -6.40 27.57 10.23
N ALA A 230 -5.88 27.00 11.31
CA ALA A 230 -4.94 27.68 12.20
C ALA A 230 -3.55 27.79 11.56
N THR A 231 -2.90 28.93 11.75
CA THR A 231 -1.58 29.23 11.13
C THR A 231 -0.44 28.41 11.72
N ASP A 232 -0.60 27.95 12.97
CA ASP A 232 0.34 27.13 13.73
C ASP A 232 0.16 25.62 13.50
N VAL A 233 -0.71 25.23 12.55
CA VAL A 233 -1.04 23.84 12.24
C VAL A 233 -0.65 23.48 10.80
N VAL A 234 -0.06 22.31 10.63
CA VAL A 234 0.22 21.74 9.32
C VAL A 234 -0.69 20.55 9.04
N ASP A 235 -1.43 20.60 7.95
CA ASP A 235 -2.25 19.48 7.48
C ASP A 235 -1.42 18.50 6.63
N SER A 236 -1.10 17.34 7.21
CA SER A 236 -0.43 16.23 6.54
C SER A 236 -1.41 15.11 6.11
N THR A 237 -2.73 15.33 6.23
CA THR A 237 -3.73 14.32 5.89
C THR A 237 -3.84 14.09 4.38
N GLY A 238 -3.56 15.11 3.57
CA GLY A 238 -3.80 15.08 2.12
C GLY A 238 -5.27 14.84 1.78
N ARG A 239 -6.20 15.21 2.67
CA ARG A 239 -7.65 14.95 2.58
C ARG A 239 -7.99 13.45 2.53
N ALA A 240 -7.24 12.60 3.24
CA ALA A 240 -7.57 11.20 3.39
C ALA A 240 -8.88 11.05 4.19
N LEU A 241 -9.73 10.08 3.80
CA LEU A 241 -11.01 9.82 4.49
C LEU A 241 -10.79 9.18 5.86
N GLY A 242 -11.47 9.70 6.87
CA GLY A 242 -11.53 9.13 8.21
C GLY A 242 -11.32 10.15 9.30
N LEU A 243 -11.21 9.67 10.55
CA LEU A 243 -10.97 10.52 11.70
C LEU A 243 -9.56 11.10 11.63
N VAL A 244 -9.47 12.41 11.61
CA VAL A 244 -8.22 13.16 11.68
C VAL A 244 -7.79 13.25 13.13
N LEU A 245 -6.53 12.90 13.40
CA LEU A 245 -5.91 13.12 14.69
C LEU A 245 -4.97 14.34 14.62
N GLU A 246 -5.01 15.13 15.67
CA GLU A 246 -4.09 16.23 15.93
C GLU A 246 -3.02 15.76 16.90
N VAL A 247 -1.76 15.99 16.56
CA VAL A 247 -0.62 15.86 17.47
C VAL A 247 -0.15 17.28 17.77
N ARG A 248 -0.33 17.75 19.01
CA ARG A 248 0.00 19.11 19.43
C ARG A 248 1.19 19.12 20.37
N SER A 249 2.10 20.07 20.15
CA SER A 249 3.29 20.31 20.95
C SER A 249 3.24 21.69 21.61
N ASP A 250 3.80 21.79 22.83
CA ASP A 250 4.05 23.06 23.50
C ASP A 250 5.18 23.83 22.81
N ASP A 251 6.25 23.11 22.47
CA ASP A 251 7.37 23.69 21.75
C ASP A 251 7.06 23.84 20.26
N PRO A 252 7.37 25.00 19.65
CA PRO A 252 7.25 25.21 18.22
C PRO A 252 8.25 24.32 17.45
N ILE A 253 7.81 23.75 16.37
CA ILE A 253 8.64 22.92 15.49
C ILE A 253 8.79 23.59 14.12
N LYS A 254 9.92 23.33 13.47
CA LYS A 254 10.16 23.70 12.10
C LYS A 254 9.79 22.55 11.19
N VAL A 255 8.93 22.78 10.21
CA VAL A 255 8.38 21.75 9.33
C VAL A 255 8.59 22.15 7.88
N GLY A 256 9.27 21.29 7.13
CA GLY A 256 9.33 21.40 5.67
C GLY A 256 8.14 20.68 5.05
N VAL A 257 7.25 21.42 4.41
CA VAL A 257 6.03 20.90 3.77
C VAL A 257 6.25 20.80 2.26
N ARG A 258 5.89 19.64 1.69
CA ARG A 258 5.90 19.44 0.23
C ARG A 258 4.56 19.87 -0.37
N SER A 259 4.61 20.81 -1.30
CA SER A 259 3.46 21.22 -2.11
C SER A 259 3.78 20.99 -3.57
N GLY A 260 3.43 19.80 -4.08
CA GLY A 260 3.79 19.38 -5.43
C GLY A 260 5.30 19.29 -5.64
N ARG A 261 5.88 20.22 -6.43
CA ARG A 261 7.33 20.31 -6.69
C ARG A 261 8.04 21.31 -5.79
N SER A 262 7.32 22.14 -5.05
CA SER A 262 7.87 23.13 -4.13
C SER A 262 8.01 22.57 -2.72
N ILE A 263 8.96 23.15 -1.99
CA ILE A 263 9.15 22.92 -0.56
C ILE A 263 8.90 24.26 0.12
N GLU A 264 8.02 24.26 1.10
CA GLU A 264 7.72 25.41 1.94
C GLU A 264 8.19 25.11 3.36
N GLU A 265 9.09 25.91 3.88
CA GLU A 265 9.48 25.83 5.30
C GLU A 265 8.51 26.65 6.12
N ARG A 266 7.95 26.03 7.17
CA ARG A 266 7.06 26.67 8.15
C ARG A 266 7.71 26.59 9.51
N ASP A 267 7.95 27.76 10.09
CA ASP A 267 8.41 27.93 11.47
C ASP A 267 7.22 28.19 12.40
N GLY A 268 7.37 27.90 13.68
CA GLY A 268 6.33 28.16 14.68
C GLY A 268 5.13 27.22 14.58
N VAL A 269 5.31 26.02 14.04
CA VAL A 269 4.25 25.02 13.97
C VAL A 269 4.11 24.33 15.32
N HIS A 270 2.89 24.32 15.89
CA HIS A 270 2.58 23.66 17.16
C HIS A 270 1.78 22.38 17.00
N ALA A 271 1.17 22.13 15.82
CA ALA A 271 0.41 20.92 15.62
C ALA A 271 0.52 20.37 14.21
N LEU A 272 0.39 19.03 14.10
CA LEU A 272 0.33 18.29 12.86
C LEU A 272 -0.96 17.48 12.80
N LEU A 273 -1.68 17.58 11.68
CA LEU A 273 -2.87 16.76 11.41
C LEU A 273 -2.49 15.53 10.62
N VAL A 274 -2.96 14.36 11.06
CA VAL A 274 -2.68 13.06 10.44
C VAL A 274 -3.93 12.19 10.42
N THR A 275 -4.01 11.27 9.46
CA THR A 275 -5.14 10.32 9.37
C THR A 275 -4.59 8.88 9.45
N PRO A 276 -4.52 8.30 10.67
CA PRO A 276 -4.12 6.90 10.82
C PRO A 276 -5.13 5.95 10.19
N THR A 277 -4.69 4.76 9.80
CA THR A 277 -5.56 3.70 9.29
C THR A 277 -6.57 3.23 10.34
N GLN A 278 -6.15 3.18 11.62
CA GLN A 278 -6.95 2.77 12.77
C GLN A 278 -6.84 3.81 13.90
N PRO A 279 -7.65 4.90 13.87
CA PRO A 279 -7.51 6.00 14.84
C PRO A 279 -7.68 5.56 16.30
N ALA A 280 -8.67 4.73 16.60
CA ALA A 280 -8.91 4.24 17.97
C ALA A 280 -7.71 3.44 18.50
N ALA A 281 -7.19 2.49 17.73
CA ALA A 281 -6.00 1.73 18.11
C ALA A 281 -4.77 2.63 18.27
N THR A 282 -4.65 3.67 17.45
CA THR A 282 -3.58 4.67 17.56
C THR A 282 -3.62 5.40 18.89
N LEU A 283 -4.83 5.83 19.32
CA LEU A 283 -5.01 6.48 20.62
C LEU A 283 -4.74 5.52 21.79
N ASP A 284 -5.10 4.24 21.66
CA ASP A 284 -4.79 3.22 22.67
C ASP A 284 -3.28 3.00 22.80
N ILE A 285 -2.56 2.98 21.68
CA ILE A 285 -1.09 2.94 21.70
C ILE A 285 -0.53 4.21 22.38
N ALA A 286 -1.03 5.39 22.05
CA ALA A 286 -0.60 6.64 22.68
C ALA A 286 -0.79 6.60 24.20
N ARG A 287 -1.96 6.13 24.68
CA ARG A 287 -2.24 5.94 26.12
C ARG A 287 -1.29 4.95 26.75
N SER A 288 -1.01 3.81 26.11
CA SER A 288 -0.07 2.80 26.59
C SER A 288 1.35 3.33 26.73
N LYS A 289 1.69 4.32 25.89
CA LYS A 289 2.96 5.05 25.92
C LYS A 289 2.94 6.25 26.86
N ARG A 290 1.86 6.45 27.61
CA ARG A 290 1.68 7.57 28.55
C ARG A 290 1.79 8.96 27.88
N LEU A 291 1.36 9.07 26.63
CA LEU A 291 1.18 10.37 25.99
C LEU A 291 -0.19 10.94 26.38
N PRO A 292 -0.33 12.28 26.50
CA PRO A 292 -1.61 12.93 26.77
C PRO A 292 -2.60 12.67 25.63
N VAL A 293 -3.72 12.00 25.93
CA VAL A 293 -4.78 11.71 24.96
C VAL A 293 -6.04 12.44 25.38
N GLY A 294 -6.60 13.27 24.48
CA GLY A 294 -7.78 14.10 24.77
C GLY A 294 -8.63 14.38 23.55
#